data_68761a62d98add827b701e07a466d12f
#
_entry.id   68761a62d98add827b701e07a466d12f
#
_cell.length_a   1.000
_cell.length_b   1.000
_cell.length_c   1.000
_cell.angle_alpha   90.00
_cell.angle_beta   90.00
_cell.angle_gamma   90.00
#
_symmetry.space_group_name_H-M   'P 1'
#
loop_
_entity.id
_entity.type
_entity.pdbx_description
1 polymer ?
#
loop_
_entity_poly.entity_id
_entity_poly.type
_entity_poly.pdbx_seq_one_letter_code
_entity_poly.pdbx_strand_id
1 'polypeptide(L)'
;RQGYSKLYVGESRSIVVLNASVAPVWKSSNSSVVSVDADGRLTAKKAGTVKITATIGKKIYTYPYTVIARSQKNVLDIIWNQYVTSGMSDYEKAVAAQQWMQQNVSPNGTSVLAQKALEQGKANYKGFCEAYQLIMKHYGISAKVVNGKKHMENSVVIAGKKYTASTLETSANADKTYT
;
A
#
# COMPACT_ATOMS: atom_id res chain seq x y z
N ARG A 1 -1.04 18.60 21.08
CA ARG A 1 -2.06 17.55 20.82
C ARG A 1 -1.35 16.41 20.11
N GLN A 2 -1.11 15.28 20.80
CA GLN A 2 -0.73 14.04 20.15
C GLN A 2 -1.93 13.56 19.32
N GLY A 3 -1.90 13.77 18.01
CA GLY A 3 -2.89 13.24 17.10
C GLY A 3 -2.77 11.72 17.04
N TYR A 4 -3.88 11.00 16.95
CA TYR A 4 -3.87 9.57 16.67
C TYR A 4 -3.21 9.33 15.31
N SER A 5 -2.17 8.51 15.30
CA SER A 5 -1.60 8.04 14.03
C SER A 5 -2.57 7.05 13.38
N LYS A 6 -2.78 7.19 12.08
CA LYS A 6 -3.65 6.30 11.32
C LYS A 6 -2.85 5.17 10.69
N LEU A 7 -3.40 3.98 10.71
CA LEU A 7 -2.97 2.79 9.98
C LEU A 7 -4.16 2.23 9.21
N TYR A 8 -3.88 1.48 8.16
CA TYR A 8 -4.92 0.76 7.42
C TYR A 8 -4.73 -0.74 7.60
N VAL A 9 -5.82 -1.48 7.62
CA VAL A 9 -5.77 -2.96 7.73
C VAL A 9 -4.82 -3.52 6.67
N GLY A 10 -3.86 -4.34 7.10
CA GLY A 10 -2.80 -4.92 6.26
C GLY A 10 -1.54 -4.04 6.13
N GLU A 11 -1.54 -2.81 6.65
CA GLU A 11 -0.34 -1.96 6.68
C GLU A 11 0.64 -2.44 7.75
N SER A 12 1.93 -2.39 7.40
CA SER A 12 3.03 -2.56 8.37
C SER A 12 3.86 -1.28 8.42
N ARG A 13 4.26 -0.89 9.62
CA ARG A 13 5.07 0.31 9.86
C ARG A 13 6.05 0.07 11.00
N SER A 14 7.30 0.47 10.84
CA SER A 14 8.26 0.46 11.94
C SER A 14 8.21 1.78 12.70
N ILE A 15 8.27 1.69 14.02
CA ILE A 15 8.40 2.82 14.93
C ILE A 15 9.66 2.64 15.76
N VAL A 16 10.33 3.74 16.03
CA VAL A 16 11.56 3.78 16.82
C VAL A 16 11.47 4.82 17.91
N VAL A 17 12.15 4.57 19.03
CA VAL A 17 12.37 5.61 20.04
C VAL A 17 13.79 6.13 19.86
N LEU A 18 13.89 7.40 19.44
CA LEU A 18 15.19 8.03 19.25
C LEU A 18 15.90 8.20 20.58
N ASN A 19 17.24 8.03 20.57
CA ASN A 19 18.12 8.17 21.74
C ASN A 19 17.72 7.27 22.93
N ALA A 20 17.18 6.10 22.66
CA ALA A 20 16.90 5.10 23.69
C ALA A 20 18.23 4.56 24.24
N SER A 21 18.41 4.61 25.57
CA SER A 21 19.62 4.11 26.26
C SER A 21 19.68 2.58 26.30
N VAL A 22 18.54 1.92 26.17
CA VAL A 22 18.37 0.46 26.09
C VAL A 22 17.27 0.15 25.08
N ALA A 23 17.27 -1.09 24.56
CA ALA A 23 16.23 -1.52 23.64
C ALA A 23 14.82 -1.38 24.26
N PRO A 24 13.86 -0.78 23.55
CA PRO A 24 12.49 -0.65 24.03
C PRO A 24 11.80 -2.02 24.14
N VAL A 25 11.02 -2.23 25.20
CA VAL A 25 10.09 -3.35 25.28
C VAL A 25 8.73 -2.88 24.74
N TRP A 26 8.33 -3.43 23.62
CA TRP A 26 7.10 -3.05 22.92
C TRP A 26 5.90 -3.87 23.37
N LYS A 27 4.75 -3.24 23.51
CA LYS A 27 3.48 -3.91 23.84
C LYS A 27 2.31 -3.25 23.12
N SER A 28 1.40 -4.07 22.63
CA SER A 28 0.11 -3.63 22.09
C SER A 28 -0.99 -3.85 23.12
N SER A 29 -1.87 -2.88 23.32
CA SER A 29 -3.07 -3.03 24.16
C SER A 29 -4.10 -3.99 23.54
N ASN A 30 -4.01 -4.23 22.22
CA ASN A 30 -4.85 -5.21 21.52
C ASN A 30 -4.12 -5.72 20.27
N SER A 31 -3.47 -6.87 20.39
CA SER A 31 -2.69 -7.49 19.32
C SER A 31 -3.54 -8.06 18.17
N SER A 32 -4.87 -8.18 18.37
CA SER A 32 -5.80 -8.53 17.29
C SER A 32 -6.11 -7.34 16.37
N VAL A 33 -5.93 -6.10 16.85
CA VAL A 33 -6.06 -4.87 16.07
C VAL A 33 -4.71 -4.49 15.43
N VAL A 34 -3.66 -4.38 16.26
CA VAL A 34 -2.27 -4.17 15.80
C VAL A 34 -1.35 -5.04 16.63
N SER A 35 -0.55 -5.89 15.99
CA SER A 35 0.59 -6.53 16.66
C SER A 35 1.83 -5.66 16.52
N VAL A 36 2.72 -5.74 17.50
CA VAL A 36 4.06 -5.15 17.47
C VAL A 36 5.08 -6.23 17.81
N ASP A 37 6.19 -6.29 17.07
CA ASP A 37 7.29 -7.19 17.37
C ASP A 37 8.37 -6.52 18.24
N ALA A 38 9.45 -7.26 18.54
CA ALA A 38 10.55 -6.78 19.37
C ALA A 38 11.30 -5.59 18.75
N ASP A 39 11.30 -5.48 17.42
CA ASP A 39 11.97 -4.41 16.68
C ASP A 39 11.10 -3.17 16.48
N GLY A 40 9.87 -3.15 17.04
CA GLY A 40 8.92 -2.05 16.91
C GLY A 40 8.18 -2.03 15.58
N ARG A 41 8.16 -3.14 14.83
CA ARG A 41 7.37 -3.26 13.61
C ARG A 41 5.91 -3.54 13.96
N LEU A 42 5.05 -2.61 13.59
CA LEU A 42 3.60 -2.72 13.72
C LEU A 42 3.03 -3.48 12.53
N THR A 43 2.00 -4.30 12.77
CA THR A 43 1.18 -4.92 11.73
C THR A 43 -0.29 -4.71 12.06
N ALA A 44 -0.99 -3.92 11.24
CA ALA A 44 -2.41 -3.64 11.40
C ALA A 44 -3.25 -4.78 10.85
N LYS A 45 -4.03 -5.45 11.72
CA LYS A 45 -4.79 -6.67 11.39
C LYS A 45 -6.28 -6.43 11.23
N LYS A 46 -6.86 -5.54 12.05
CA LYS A 46 -8.30 -5.29 12.10
C LYS A 46 -8.57 -3.81 12.39
N ALA A 47 -9.65 -3.27 11.85
CA ALA A 47 -10.09 -1.91 12.16
C ALA A 47 -10.42 -1.76 13.65
N GLY A 48 -10.06 -0.62 14.23
CA GLY A 48 -10.25 -0.32 15.64
C GLY A 48 -9.21 0.66 16.17
N THR A 49 -9.25 0.92 17.46
CA THR A 49 -8.27 1.76 18.18
C THR A 49 -7.37 0.91 19.06
N VAL A 50 -6.12 1.29 19.20
CA VAL A 50 -5.14 0.57 19.99
C VAL A 50 -4.10 1.54 20.53
N LYS A 51 -3.50 1.21 21.67
CA LYS A 51 -2.32 1.91 22.21
C LYS A 51 -1.12 0.99 22.11
N ILE A 52 -0.07 1.47 21.46
CA ILE A 52 1.25 0.83 21.45
C ILE A 52 2.09 1.49 22.51
N THR A 53 2.75 0.71 23.37
CA THR A 53 3.64 1.23 24.40
C THR A 53 5.07 0.77 24.14
N ALA A 54 6.02 1.68 24.38
CA ALA A 54 7.44 1.37 24.47
C ALA A 54 7.92 1.62 25.90
N THR A 55 8.42 0.61 26.57
CA THR A 55 9.01 0.72 27.90
C THR A 55 10.52 0.74 27.78
N ILE A 56 11.17 1.80 28.31
CA ILE A 56 12.62 1.97 28.32
C ILE A 56 13.05 2.25 29.77
N GLY A 57 13.63 1.24 30.39
CA GLY A 57 13.89 1.27 31.84
C GLY A 57 12.59 1.48 32.62
N LYS A 58 12.47 2.59 33.35
CA LYS A 58 11.26 2.95 34.12
C LYS A 58 10.29 3.87 33.36
N LYS A 59 10.62 4.28 32.13
CA LYS A 59 9.79 5.21 31.35
C LYS A 59 8.91 4.44 30.37
N ILE A 60 7.65 4.87 30.25
CA ILE A 60 6.67 4.30 29.32
C ILE A 60 6.23 5.42 28.36
N TYR A 61 6.39 5.15 27.07
CA TYR A 61 5.89 6.00 25.98
C TYR A 61 4.68 5.35 25.35
N THR A 62 3.62 6.11 25.12
CA THR A 62 2.35 5.59 24.58
C THR A 62 2.06 6.25 23.24
N TYR A 63 1.79 5.42 22.24
CA TYR A 63 1.47 5.83 20.87
C TYR A 63 0.05 5.33 20.53
N PRO A 64 -0.95 6.21 20.50
CA PRO A 64 -2.30 5.84 20.12
C PRO A 64 -2.42 5.72 18.59
N TYR A 65 -3.04 4.64 18.13
CA TYR A 65 -3.33 4.37 16.73
C TYR A 65 -4.81 4.12 16.51
N THR A 66 -5.30 4.59 15.35
CA THR A 66 -6.59 4.21 14.79
C THR A 66 -6.35 3.41 13.52
N VAL A 67 -6.81 2.17 13.49
CA VAL A 67 -6.77 1.33 12.29
C VAL A 67 -8.08 1.47 11.53
N ILE A 68 -7.99 1.82 10.27
CA ILE A 68 -9.12 2.03 9.36
C ILE A 68 -9.24 0.83 8.44
N ALA A 69 -10.45 0.33 8.21
CA ALA A 69 -10.70 -0.73 7.26
C ALA A 69 -10.30 -0.28 5.84
N ARG A 70 -9.72 -1.18 5.06
CA ARG A 70 -9.47 -0.93 3.64
C ARG A 70 -10.81 -0.84 2.91
N SER A 71 -11.05 0.27 2.26
CA SER A 71 -12.05 0.44 1.22
C SER A 71 -11.35 0.88 -0.05
N GLN A 72 -11.96 0.69 -1.20
CA GLN A 72 -11.41 1.16 -2.47
C GLN A 72 -10.99 2.64 -2.38
N LYS A 73 -11.86 3.49 -1.85
CA LYS A 73 -11.58 4.93 -1.68
C LYS A 73 -10.36 5.17 -0.80
N ASN A 74 -10.31 4.56 0.38
CA ASN A 74 -9.20 4.75 1.32
C ASN A 74 -7.86 4.30 0.72
N VAL A 75 -7.85 3.21 -0.04
CA VAL A 75 -6.64 2.70 -0.69
C VAL A 75 -6.16 3.66 -1.77
N LEU A 76 -7.04 4.22 -2.58
CA LEU A 76 -6.67 5.23 -3.59
C LEU A 76 -6.07 6.47 -2.94
N ASP A 77 -6.68 6.96 -1.85
CA ASP A 77 -6.17 8.11 -1.07
C ASP A 77 -4.79 7.79 -0.45
N ILE A 78 -4.58 6.56 0.03
CA ILE A 78 -3.28 6.12 0.58
C ILE A 78 -2.21 6.15 -0.49
N ILE A 79 -2.47 5.52 -1.64
CA ILE A 79 -1.51 5.45 -2.74
C ILE A 79 -1.14 6.87 -3.16
N TRP A 80 -2.13 7.75 -3.34
CA TRP A 80 -1.90 9.15 -3.68
C TRP A 80 -1.03 9.85 -2.64
N ASN A 81 -1.39 9.78 -1.37
CA ASN A 81 -0.72 10.56 -0.31
C ASN A 81 0.66 10.02 0.10
N GLN A 82 0.92 8.73 -0.11
CA GLN A 82 2.18 8.10 0.32
C GLN A 82 3.19 7.92 -0.82
N TYR A 83 2.73 7.75 -2.06
CA TYR A 83 3.57 7.40 -3.19
C TYR A 83 3.63 8.49 -4.27
N VAL A 84 2.75 9.48 -4.23
CA VAL A 84 2.76 10.61 -5.15
C VAL A 84 3.23 11.87 -4.43
N THR A 85 4.30 12.48 -4.93
CA THR A 85 4.82 13.75 -4.43
C THR A 85 4.55 14.87 -5.41
N SER A 86 4.56 16.11 -4.92
CA SER A 86 4.44 17.31 -5.76
C SER A 86 5.57 17.33 -6.80
N GLY A 87 5.22 17.56 -8.06
CA GLY A 87 6.17 17.60 -9.17
C GLY A 87 6.39 16.28 -9.90
N MET A 88 5.85 15.16 -9.42
CA MET A 88 5.89 13.91 -10.18
C MET A 88 5.18 14.04 -11.53
N SER A 89 5.85 13.59 -12.59
CA SER A 89 5.26 13.39 -13.91
C SER A 89 4.22 12.27 -13.88
N ASP A 90 3.36 12.21 -14.87
CA ASP A 90 2.38 11.12 -14.99
C ASP A 90 3.05 9.74 -15.18
N TYR A 91 4.24 9.71 -15.78
CA TYR A 91 5.06 8.50 -15.88
C TYR A 91 5.49 8.01 -14.48
N GLU A 92 6.06 8.89 -13.66
CA GLU A 92 6.49 8.55 -12.30
C GLU A 92 5.32 8.12 -11.41
N LYS A 93 4.16 8.77 -11.54
CA LYS A 93 2.92 8.34 -10.86
C LYS A 93 2.47 6.94 -11.29
N ALA A 94 2.56 6.65 -12.59
CA ALA A 94 2.21 5.33 -13.11
C ALA A 94 3.15 4.23 -12.60
N VAL A 95 4.46 4.51 -12.54
CA VAL A 95 5.46 3.61 -11.94
C VAL A 95 5.20 3.39 -10.45
N ALA A 96 4.94 4.46 -9.69
CA ALA A 96 4.62 4.38 -8.26
C ALA A 96 3.37 3.52 -7.98
N ALA A 97 2.33 3.67 -8.80
CA ALA A 97 1.13 2.84 -8.71
C ALA A 97 1.42 1.36 -8.99
N GLN A 98 2.25 1.07 -9.98
CA GLN A 98 2.65 -0.29 -10.32
C GLN A 98 3.45 -0.92 -9.18
N GLN A 99 4.40 -0.23 -8.61
CA GLN A 99 5.19 -0.69 -7.46
C GLN A 99 4.29 -0.98 -6.26
N TRP A 100 3.32 -0.09 -5.99
CA TRP A 100 2.36 -0.33 -4.93
C TRP A 100 1.54 -1.60 -5.17
N MET A 101 1.04 -1.79 -6.38
CA MET A 101 0.27 -2.98 -6.76
C MET A 101 1.09 -4.27 -6.55
N GLN A 102 2.34 -4.29 -7.01
CA GLN A 102 3.24 -5.45 -6.85
C GLN A 102 3.52 -5.80 -5.39
N GLN A 103 3.60 -4.80 -4.51
CA GLN A 103 3.87 -4.99 -3.09
C GLN A 103 2.64 -5.37 -2.27
N ASN A 104 1.44 -4.95 -2.70
CA ASN A 104 0.24 -5.00 -1.88
C ASN A 104 -0.88 -5.89 -2.43
N VAL A 105 -0.77 -6.36 -3.66
CA VAL A 105 -1.78 -7.21 -4.30
C VAL A 105 -1.15 -8.49 -4.84
N SER A 106 -1.56 -9.62 -4.31
CA SER A 106 -1.14 -10.94 -4.78
C SER A 106 -1.97 -11.37 -5.99
N PRO A 107 -1.35 -11.81 -7.10
CA PRO A 107 -2.05 -12.22 -8.31
C PRO A 107 -2.67 -13.62 -8.25
N ASN A 108 -2.58 -14.32 -7.11
CA ASN A 108 -3.08 -15.68 -6.92
C ASN A 108 -4.51 -15.76 -6.38
N GLY A 109 -5.26 -14.66 -6.44
CA GLY A 109 -6.67 -14.63 -6.09
C GLY A 109 -7.56 -15.09 -7.23
N THR A 110 -8.84 -15.34 -6.94
CA THR A 110 -9.86 -15.73 -7.93
C THR A 110 -10.71 -14.55 -8.42
N SER A 111 -10.68 -13.40 -7.68
CA SER A 111 -11.51 -12.26 -7.99
C SER A 111 -11.06 -11.50 -9.22
N VAL A 112 -12.01 -11.20 -10.10
CA VAL A 112 -11.84 -10.34 -11.28
C VAL A 112 -12.10 -8.85 -10.97
N LEU A 113 -12.51 -8.51 -9.74
CA LEU A 113 -12.94 -7.16 -9.39
C LEU A 113 -11.78 -6.32 -8.85
N ALA A 114 -11.57 -5.13 -9.42
CA ALA A 114 -10.63 -4.13 -8.94
C ALA A 114 -10.80 -3.80 -7.45
N GLN A 115 -12.06 -3.67 -6.99
CA GLN A 115 -12.37 -3.42 -5.59
C GLN A 115 -11.76 -4.48 -4.67
N LYS A 116 -11.90 -5.77 -5.00
CA LYS A 116 -11.35 -6.86 -4.19
C LYS A 116 -9.82 -6.87 -4.18
N ALA A 117 -9.19 -6.55 -5.32
CA ALA A 117 -7.76 -6.37 -5.38
C ALA A 117 -7.28 -5.29 -4.39
N LEU A 118 -7.92 -4.14 -4.39
CA LEU A 118 -7.55 -3.01 -3.52
C LEU A 118 -7.89 -3.26 -2.04
N GLU A 119 -9.06 -3.82 -1.74
CA GLU A 119 -9.52 -4.03 -0.36
C GLU A 119 -8.90 -5.25 0.32
N GLN A 120 -8.71 -6.34 -0.41
CA GLN A 120 -8.25 -7.63 0.14
C GLN A 120 -6.79 -7.95 -0.21
N GLY A 121 -6.17 -7.21 -1.11
CA GLY A 121 -4.81 -7.48 -1.57
C GLY A 121 -4.67 -8.77 -2.38
N LYS A 122 -5.75 -9.26 -2.98
CA LYS A 122 -5.76 -10.50 -3.78
C LYS A 122 -6.72 -10.37 -4.96
N ALA A 123 -6.25 -10.76 -6.14
CA ALA A 123 -7.06 -10.82 -7.35
C ALA A 123 -6.47 -11.83 -8.35
N ASN A 124 -7.21 -12.20 -9.38
CA ASN A 124 -6.62 -12.80 -10.57
C ASN A 124 -6.02 -11.70 -11.48
N TYR A 125 -5.41 -12.08 -12.58
CA TYR A 125 -4.76 -11.14 -13.51
C TYR A 125 -5.69 -10.03 -14.02
N LYS A 126 -6.95 -10.34 -14.29
CA LYS A 126 -7.94 -9.34 -14.72
C LYS A 126 -8.23 -8.33 -13.60
N GLY A 127 -8.55 -8.80 -12.40
CA GLY A 127 -8.82 -7.94 -11.26
C GLY A 127 -7.61 -7.08 -10.88
N PHE A 128 -6.39 -7.61 -11.09
CA PHE A 128 -5.15 -6.87 -10.90
C PHE A 128 -5.03 -5.71 -11.90
N CYS A 129 -5.24 -5.97 -13.20
CA CYS A 129 -5.21 -4.94 -14.23
C CYS A 129 -6.33 -3.91 -14.08
N GLU A 130 -7.53 -4.33 -13.71
CA GLU A 130 -8.65 -3.42 -13.43
C GLU A 130 -8.37 -2.52 -12.22
N ALA A 131 -7.71 -3.04 -11.17
CA ALA A 131 -7.30 -2.24 -10.03
C ALA A 131 -6.26 -1.17 -10.42
N TYR A 132 -5.27 -1.53 -11.22
CA TYR A 132 -4.30 -0.57 -11.75
C TYR A 132 -4.97 0.50 -12.61
N GLN A 133 -5.88 0.11 -13.51
CA GLN A 133 -6.66 1.06 -14.31
C GLN A 133 -7.45 2.04 -13.43
N LEU A 134 -8.00 1.56 -12.32
CA LEU A 134 -8.73 2.40 -11.36
C LEU A 134 -7.82 3.42 -10.67
N ILE A 135 -6.59 3.01 -10.31
CA ILE A 135 -5.58 3.91 -9.74
C ILE A 135 -5.19 4.98 -10.79
N MET A 136 -4.95 4.57 -12.03
CA MET A 136 -4.64 5.52 -13.11
C MET A 136 -5.75 6.54 -13.30
N LYS A 137 -7.01 6.10 -13.32
CA LYS A 137 -8.18 6.99 -13.39
C LYS A 137 -8.22 7.98 -12.23
N HIS A 138 -7.87 7.54 -11.02
CA HIS A 138 -7.78 8.42 -9.85
C HIS A 138 -6.69 9.48 -10.00
N TYR A 139 -5.63 9.17 -10.73
CA TYR A 139 -4.54 10.09 -11.07
C TYR A 139 -4.82 10.99 -12.27
N GLY A 140 -5.96 10.81 -12.95
CA GLY A 140 -6.27 11.51 -14.21
C GLY A 140 -5.52 10.96 -15.42
N ILE A 141 -4.89 9.79 -15.30
CA ILE A 141 -4.10 9.14 -16.37
C ILE A 141 -5.00 8.14 -17.10
N SER A 142 -5.00 8.21 -18.44
CA SER A 142 -5.76 7.28 -19.28
C SER A 142 -5.10 5.91 -19.31
N ALA A 143 -5.85 4.88 -18.89
CA ALA A 143 -5.42 3.49 -18.94
C ALA A 143 -6.56 2.56 -19.33
N LYS A 144 -6.25 1.49 -20.06
CA LYS A 144 -7.20 0.46 -20.47
C LYS A 144 -6.61 -0.93 -20.25
N VAL A 145 -7.43 -1.87 -19.79
CA VAL A 145 -7.05 -3.29 -19.75
C VAL A 145 -7.07 -3.84 -21.17
N VAL A 146 -6.01 -4.52 -21.56
CA VAL A 146 -5.83 -5.12 -22.89
C VAL A 146 -5.37 -6.57 -22.76
N ASN A 147 -5.59 -7.36 -23.81
CA ASN A 147 -5.02 -8.70 -23.89
C ASN A 147 -3.56 -8.60 -24.31
N GLY A 148 -2.66 -8.99 -23.42
CA GLY A 148 -1.24 -9.12 -23.72
C GLY A 148 -0.92 -10.50 -24.35
N LYS A 149 0.37 -10.72 -24.64
CA LYS A 149 0.82 -11.99 -25.25
C LYS A 149 0.67 -13.22 -24.34
N LYS A 150 0.82 -13.06 -23.04
CA LYS A 150 0.79 -14.14 -22.06
C LYS A 150 -0.34 -13.99 -21.04
N HIS A 151 -0.72 -12.78 -20.73
CA HIS A 151 -1.72 -12.43 -19.72
C HIS A 151 -2.33 -11.05 -20.03
N MET A 152 -3.30 -10.61 -19.26
CA MET A 152 -3.87 -9.27 -19.40
C MET A 152 -2.86 -8.21 -18.93
N GLU A 153 -2.83 -7.07 -19.60
CA GLU A 153 -1.94 -5.96 -19.37
C GLU A 153 -2.72 -4.64 -19.37
N ASN A 154 -2.07 -3.55 -18.98
CA ASN A 154 -2.64 -2.22 -19.10
C ASN A 154 -1.95 -1.44 -20.22
N SER A 155 -2.75 -0.87 -21.11
CA SER A 155 -2.30 0.17 -22.05
C SER A 155 -2.51 1.52 -21.39
N VAL A 156 -1.44 2.29 -21.20
CA VAL A 156 -1.43 3.60 -20.53
C VAL A 156 -1.03 4.66 -21.53
N VAL A 157 -1.74 5.80 -21.54
CA VAL A 157 -1.41 6.94 -22.40
C VAL A 157 -0.90 8.09 -21.54
N ILE A 158 0.36 8.49 -21.76
CA ILE A 158 1.03 9.58 -21.05
C ILE A 158 1.60 10.54 -22.06
N ALA A 159 1.22 11.82 -21.99
CA ALA A 159 1.65 12.87 -22.93
C ALA A 159 1.47 12.46 -24.41
N GLY A 160 0.36 11.79 -24.74
CA GLY A 160 0.05 11.33 -26.10
C GLY A 160 0.80 10.07 -26.55
N LYS A 161 1.74 9.56 -25.76
CA LYS A 161 2.45 8.29 -26.03
C LYS A 161 1.76 7.12 -25.34
N LYS A 162 1.73 5.98 -26.02
CA LYS A 162 1.15 4.74 -25.50
C LYS A 162 2.25 3.86 -24.92
N TYR A 163 2.02 3.39 -23.70
CA TYR A 163 2.89 2.46 -22.97
C TYR A 163 2.11 1.22 -22.60
N THR A 164 2.81 0.08 -22.49
CA THR A 164 2.25 -1.14 -21.93
C THR A 164 2.78 -1.32 -20.51
N ALA A 165 1.88 -1.42 -19.54
CA ALA A 165 2.21 -1.71 -18.15
C ALA A 165 1.86 -3.16 -17.83
N SER A 166 2.87 -4.00 -17.63
CA SER A 166 2.71 -5.33 -17.05
C SER A 166 2.85 -5.23 -15.54
N THR A 167 1.73 -5.30 -14.85
CA THR A 167 1.69 -5.15 -13.40
C THR A 167 2.21 -6.38 -12.64
N LEU A 168 2.65 -7.41 -13.35
CA LEU A 168 3.07 -8.70 -12.79
C LEU A 168 4.59 -8.91 -12.81
N GLU A 169 5.33 -8.06 -13.48
CA GLU A 169 6.79 -8.15 -13.48
C GLU A 169 7.38 -7.58 -12.19
N THR A 170 8.42 -8.23 -11.69
CA THR A 170 9.07 -7.86 -10.43
C THR A 170 9.76 -6.51 -10.51
N SER A 171 9.93 -5.83 -9.38
CA SER A 171 10.54 -4.51 -9.23
C SER A 171 11.92 -4.35 -9.90
N ALA A 172 12.65 -5.43 -10.14
CA ALA A 172 13.92 -5.42 -10.86
C ALA A 172 13.82 -5.02 -12.34
N ASN A 173 12.60 -5.04 -12.92
CA ASN A 173 12.32 -4.70 -14.31
C ASN A 173 11.31 -3.56 -14.46
N ALA A 174 11.08 -2.76 -13.42
CA ALA A 174 10.09 -1.68 -13.43
C ALA A 174 10.31 -0.70 -14.60
N ASP A 175 11.57 -0.37 -14.95
CA ASP A 175 11.90 0.49 -16.07
C ASP A 175 11.68 -0.15 -17.45
N LYS A 176 11.58 -1.49 -17.51
CA LYS A 176 11.34 -2.23 -18.78
C LYS A 176 9.87 -2.53 -19.02
N THR A 177 9.00 -2.25 -18.06
CA THR A 177 7.56 -2.52 -18.16
C THR A 177 6.77 -1.47 -18.95
N TYR A 178 7.39 -0.34 -19.23
CA TYR A 178 6.82 0.72 -20.07
C TYR A 178 7.57 0.80 -21.42
N THR A 179 7.31 -0.13 -22.32
CA THR A 179 7.85 -0.14 -23.69
C THR A 179 6.80 0.27 -24.71
#